data_97be5201f774f96a1004aeac692d2336
#
_entry.id   97be5201f774f96a1004aeac692d2336
#
_cell.length_a   1.000
_cell.length_b   1.000
_cell.length_c   1.000
_cell.angle_alpha   90.00
_cell.angle_beta   90.00
_cell.angle_gamma   90.00
#
_symmetry.space_group_name_H-M   'P 1'
#
loop_
_entity.id
_entity.type
_entity.pdbx_description
1 polymer ?
#
loop_
_entity_poly.entity_id
_entity_poly.type
_entity_poly.pdbx_seq_one_letter_code
_entity_poly.pdbx_strand_id
1 'polypeptide(L)'
;MKKRDNTYIGISFVILVFGIIFVPRIVERLSSGDILRDESRSQTINYNPNAKDLLYLEINGERKKVPNFSFTNQNGKVITNENYSGMVYVVEFFFTTCPTICPIMNYNLIEIQNSFKNFNDLGFASFTINPAFDTVEVLKDYADQYGVTNKSWNLMTGDKDAIYDLANLGLSLIHI
;
A
#
# COMPACT_ATOMS: atom_id res chain seq x y z
N MET A 1 38.28 42.23 -38.80
CA MET A 1 37.43 41.10 -39.23
C MET A 1 36.88 40.43 -37.96
N LYS A 2 35.56 40.56 -37.75
CA LYS A 2 34.90 40.01 -36.53
C LYS A 2 34.63 38.51 -36.78
N LYS A 3 35.30 37.61 -36.05
CA LYS A 3 35.04 36.17 -36.11
C LYS A 3 33.60 35.92 -35.71
N ARG A 4 32.77 35.43 -36.63
CA ARG A 4 31.39 35.03 -36.31
C ARG A 4 31.47 33.72 -35.54
N ASP A 5 31.11 33.78 -34.27
CA ASP A 5 31.04 32.58 -33.40
C ASP A 5 29.89 31.69 -33.85
N ASN A 6 30.23 30.54 -34.46
CA ASN A 6 29.24 29.56 -34.95
C ASN A 6 28.78 28.62 -33.86
N THR A 7 28.99 28.97 -32.58
CA THR A 7 28.64 28.18 -31.41
C THR A 7 27.14 27.81 -31.36
N TYR A 8 26.27 28.75 -31.84
CA TYR A 8 24.82 28.48 -31.86
C TYR A 8 24.43 27.38 -32.86
N ILE A 9 25.21 27.17 -33.93
CA ILE A 9 24.95 26.11 -34.91
C ILE A 9 25.19 24.74 -34.26
N GLY A 10 26.27 24.62 -33.48
CA GLY A 10 26.54 23.39 -32.72
C GLY A 10 25.46 23.06 -31.67
N ILE A 11 25.01 24.08 -30.95
CA ILE A 11 23.93 23.92 -29.94
C ILE A 11 22.61 23.53 -30.62
N SER A 12 22.25 24.19 -31.73
CA SER A 12 21.04 23.86 -32.48
C SER A 12 21.07 22.42 -33.02
N PHE A 13 22.25 21.98 -33.50
CA PHE A 13 22.42 20.62 -33.99
C PHE A 13 22.25 19.58 -32.88
N VAL A 14 22.82 19.82 -31.68
CA VAL A 14 22.65 18.93 -30.51
C VAL A 14 21.18 18.85 -30.08
N ILE A 15 20.47 19.99 -30.01
CA ILE A 15 19.05 20.03 -29.65
C ILE A 15 18.21 19.26 -30.68
N LEU A 16 18.51 19.40 -31.97
CA LEU A 16 17.80 18.73 -33.04
C LEU A 16 18.02 17.20 -32.99
N VAL A 17 19.25 16.74 -32.79
CA VAL A 17 19.58 15.32 -32.66
C VAL A 17 18.90 14.73 -31.44
N PHE A 18 18.95 15.42 -30.29
CA PHE A 18 18.23 15.00 -29.08
C PHE A 18 16.72 14.97 -29.33
N GLY A 19 16.14 15.95 -29.97
CA GLY A 19 14.72 15.98 -30.33
C GLY A 19 14.31 14.79 -31.18
N ILE A 20 15.06 14.48 -32.25
CA ILE A 20 14.76 13.35 -33.16
C ILE A 20 14.86 12.01 -32.44
N ILE A 21 15.77 11.84 -31.48
CA ILE A 21 15.97 10.56 -30.78
C ILE A 21 15.03 10.40 -29.60
N PHE A 22 14.81 11.45 -28.80
CA PHE A 22 14.08 11.35 -27.54
C PHE A 22 12.58 11.63 -27.68
N VAL A 23 12.17 12.57 -28.55
CA VAL A 23 10.74 12.86 -28.70
C VAL A 23 9.93 11.66 -29.17
N PRO A 24 10.32 10.88 -30.18
CA PRO A 24 9.58 9.67 -30.56
C PRO A 24 9.53 8.63 -29.42
N ARG A 25 10.64 8.42 -28.70
CA ARG A 25 10.67 7.49 -27.56
C ARG A 25 9.80 7.93 -26.40
N ILE A 26 9.72 9.24 -26.12
CA ILE A 26 8.84 9.78 -25.08
C ILE A 26 7.39 9.68 -25.53
N VAL A 27 7.09 10.04 -26.79
CA VAL A 27 5.74 9.94 -27.35
C VAL A 27 5.29 8.46 -27.39
N GLU A 28 6.16 7.55 -27.79
CA GLU A 28 5.88 6.12 -27.79
C GLU A 28 5.63 5.59 -26.38
N ARG A 29 6.41 5.99 -25.36
CA ARG A 29 6.15 5.67 -23.95
C ARG A 29 4.87 6.30 -23.41
N LEU A 30 4.53 7.49 -23.84
CA LEU A 30 3.28 8.15 -23.42
C LEU A 30 2.06 7.59 -24.17
N SER A 31 2.22 7.17 -25.45
CA SER A 31 1.13 6.62 -26.25
C SER A 31 0.95 5.11 -26.08
N SER A 32 2.01 4.37 -25.74
CA SER A 32 1.94 2.95 -25.40
C SER A 32 1.33 2.70 -24.03
N GLY A 33 1.01 3.78 -23.28
CA GLY A 33 0.37 3.62 -21.97
C GLY A 33 1.25 2.86 -20.98
N ASP A 34 2.58 2.82 -21.17
CA ASP A 34 3.58 2.25 -20.25
C ASP A 34 3.75 3.06 -18.94
N ILE A 35 2.88 4.00 -18.68
CA ILE A 35 2.37 4.15 -17.33
C ILE A 35 1.44 2.94 -17.18
N LEU A 36 2.02 1.83 -16.82
CA LEU A 36 1.31 0.63 -16.43
C LEU A 36 0.35 0.99 -15.29
N ARG A 37 -0.78 1.57 -15.64
CA ARG A 37 -2.01 1.11 -15.04
C ARG A 37 -2.10 -0.33 -15.51
N ASP A 38 -1.58 -1.19 -14.68
CA ASP A 38 -1.82 -2.61 -14.81
C ASP A 38 -3.35 -2.77 -14.85
N GLU A 39 -3.92 -2.77 -16.07
CA GLU A 39 -5.35 -3.02 -16.27
C GLU A 39 -5.72 -4.42 -15.78
N SER A 40 -4.73 -5.28 -15.54
CA SER A 40 -4.93 -6.55 -14.86
C SER A 40 -5.27 -6.38 -13.37
N ARG A 41 -4.92 -5.22 -12.75
CA ARG A 41 -5.37 -4.82 -11.41
C ARG A 41 -6.74 -4.15 -11.41
N SER A 42 -7.16 -3.57 -12.49
CA SER A 42 -8.51 -3.12 -12.77
C SER A 42 -9.31 -4.29 -13.37
N GLN A 43 -9.28 -5.46 -12.77
CA GLN A 43 -10.48 -6.26 -12.75
C GLN A 43 -11.50 -5.32 -12.10
N THR A 44 -12.28 -4.67 -12.93
CA THR A 44 -13.45 -3.92 -12.53
C THR A 44 -14.20 -4.83 -11.58
N ILE A 45 -14.02 -4.57 -10.29
CA ILE A 45 -14.88 -5.15 -9.28
C ILE A 45 -16.25 -4.66 -9.71
N ASN A 46 -16.99 -5.50 -10.43
CA ASN A 46 -18.37 -5.24 -10.75
C ASN A 46 -19.10 -5.23 -9.42
N TYR A 47 -19.06 -4.07 -8.75
CA TYR A 47 -19.82 -3.86 -7.53
C TYR A 47 -21.29 -4.04 -7.88
N ASN A 48 -21.82 -5.21 -7.60
CA ASN A 48 -23.23 -5.47 -7.64
C ASN A 48 -23.75 -5.27 -6.20
N PRO A 49 -24.45 -4.15 -5.93
CA PRO A 49 -24.99 -3.89 -4.58
C PRO A 49 -26.01 -4.94 -4.12
N ASN A 50 -26.48 -5.78 -5.04
CA ASN A 50 -27.41 -6.88 -4.76
C ASN A 50 -26.72 -8.25 -4.69
N ALA A 51 -25.39 -8.32 -4.84
CA ALA A 51 -24.66 -9.57 -4.70
C ALA A 51 -24.70 -9.99 -3.22
N LYS A 52 -25.28 -11.15 -2.94
CA LYS A 52 -25.29 -11.75 -1.60
C LYS A 52 -23.93 -12.33 -1.21
N ASP A 53 -23.03 -12.47 -2.17
CA ASP A 53 -21.73 -13.10 -1.98
C ASP A 53 -20.64 -12.04 -1.89
N LEU A 54 -19.75 -12.20 -0.90
CA LEU A 54 -18.53 -11.42 -0.80
C LEU A 54 -17.64 -11.69 -2.01
N LEU A 55 -17.01 -10.65 -2.52
CA LEU A 55 -16.00 -10.79 -3.57
C LEU A 55 -14.76 -11.49 -2.99
N TYR A 56 -14.25 -12.45 -3.70
CA TYR A 56 -13.04 -13.20 -3.34
C TYR A 56 -11.93 -12.87 -4.32
N LEU A 57 -10.70 -12.83 -3.81
CA LEU A 57 -9.53 -12.90 -4.66
C LEU A 57 -9.33 -14.36 -5.08
N GLU A 58 -9.44 -14.64 -6.36
CA GLU A 58 -9.20 -15.97 -6.94
C GLU A 58 -7.90 -15.98 -7.71
N ILE A 59 -7.08 -17.00 -7.45
CA ILE A 59 -5.86 -17.24 -8.20
C ILE A 59 -5.93 -18.70 -8.69
N ASN A 60 -5.84 -18.90 -10.00
CA ASN A 60 -5.95 -20.22 -10.63
C ASN A 60 -7.27 -20.96 -10.30
N GLY A 61 -8.37 -20.24 -10.09
CA GLY A 61 -9.67 -20.83 -9.75
C GLY A 61 -9.85 -21.23 -8.29
N GLU A 62 -8.86 -20.94 -7.44
CA GLU A 62 -8.97 -21.17 -5.99
C GLU A 62 -9.08 -19.84 -5.23
N ARG A 63 -9.91 -19.82 -4.19
CA ARG A 63 -10.04 -18.67 -3.29
C ARG A 63 -8.75 -18.49 -2.52
N LYS A 64 -8.14 -17.31 -2.67
CA LYS A 64 -6.93 -16.96 -1.94
C LYS A 64 -7.28 -16.70 -0.48
N LYS A 65 -6.55 -17.37 0.41
CA LYS A 65 -6.61 -17.12 1.86
C LYS A 65 -5.41 -16.29 2.29
N VAL A 66 -5.61 -15.45 3.29
CA VAL A 66 -4.48 -14.75 3.95
C VAL A 66 -3.54 -15.80 4.55
N PRO A 67 -2.24 -15.76 4.26
CA PRO A 67 -1.27 -16.68 4.86
C PRO A 67 -1.25 -16.57 6.38
N ASN A 68 -0.80 -17.62 7.03
CA ASN A 68 -0.60 -17.56 8.48
C ASN A 68 0.50 -16.55 8.81
N PHE A 69 0.23 -15.75 9.81
CA PHE A 69 1.19 -14.77 10.31
C PHE A 69 1.25 -14.82 11.85
N SER A 70 2.36 -14.31 12.40
CA SER A 70 2.56 -14.17 13.84
C SER A 70 3.47 -12.96 14.07
N PHE A 71 2.90 -11.86 14.59
CA PHE A 71 3.61 -10.61 14.83
C PHE A 71 3.28 -10.04 16.19
N THR A 72 4.12 -9.13 16.70
CA THR A 72 3.92 -8.48 17.99
C THR A 72 3.17 -7.17 17.81
N ASN A 73 2.11 -6.95 18.58
CA ASN A 73 1.34 -5.71 18.50
C ASN A 73 1.89 -4.60 19.42
N GLN A 74 1.29 -3.40 19.33
CA GLN A 74 1.60 -2.22 20.14
C GLN A 74 1.51 -2.43 21.66
N ASN A 75 0.95 -3.52 22.12
CA ASN A 75 0.86 -3.88 23.54
C ASN A 75 1.82 -5.02 23.92
N GLY A 76 2.76 -5.39 23.03
CA GLY A 76 3.71 -6.48 23.25
C GLY A 76 3.10 -7.88 23.18
N LYS A 77 1.88 -8.03 22.66
CA LYS A 77 1.20 -9.31 22.52
C LYS A 77 1.43 -9.90 21.13
N VAL A 78 1.62 -11.20 21.07
CA VAL A 78 1.67 -11.94 19.79
C VAL A 78 0.26 -12.06 19.23
N ILE A 79 0.08 -11.67 17.99
CA ILE A 79 -1.17 -11.69 17.22
C ILE A 79 -0.99 -12.60 16.01
N THR A 80 -1.98 -13.45 15.80
CA THR A 80 -2.04 -14.40 14.68
C THR A 80 -3.36 -14.27 13.94
N ASN A 81 -3.54 -15.03 12.87
CA ASN A 81 -4.82 -15.11 12.14
C ASN A 81 -5.99 -15.51 13.05
N GLU A 82 -5.73 -16.31 14.09
CA GLU A 82 -6.77 -16.78 15.02
C GLU A 82 -7.45 -15.63 15.78
N ASN A 83 -6.70 -14.54 16.02
CA ASN A 83 -7.23 -13.35 16.69
C ASN A 83 -8.31 -12.63 15.88
N TYR A 84 -8.38 -12.91 14.58
CA TYR A 84 -9.38 -12.35 13.66
C TYR A 84 -10.40 -13.39 13.16
N SER A 85 -10.40 -14.59 13.75
CA SER A 85 -11.33 -15.65 13.35
C SER A 85 -12.78 -15.23 13.61
N GLY A 86 -13.60 -15.34 12.55
CA GLY A 86 -15.02 -14.94 12.60
C GLY A 86 -15.26 -13.43 12.50
N MET A 87 -14.22 -12.63 12.31
CA MET A 87 -14.31 -11.18 12.19
C MET A 87 -14.16 -10.74 10.73
N VAL A 88 -14.78 -9.61 10.40
CA VAL A 88 -14.36 -8.79 9.25
C VAL A 88 -13.24 -7.87 9.73
N TYR A 89 -12.11 -7.86 9.03
CA TYR A 89 -11.04 -6.97 9.43
C TYR A 89 -10.41 -6.26 8.24
N VAL A 90 -9.99 -5.02 8.49
CA VAL A 90 -9.29 -4.19 7.52
C VAL A 90 -7.80 -4.44 7.67
N VAL A 91 -7.10 -4.65 6.57
CA VAL A 91 -5.65 -4.79 6.54
C VAL A 91 -5.04 -3.54 5.93
N GLU A 92 -4.01 -3.01 6.58
CA GLU A 92 -3.19 -1.94 6.04
C GLU A 92 -1.70 -2.22 6.25
N PHE A 93 -0.90 -1.61 5.38
CA PHE A 93 0.56 -1.52 5.54
C PHE A 93 0.94 -0.06 5.66
N PHE A 94 1.72 0.27 6.70
CA PHE A 94 2.05 1.64 7.05
C PHE A 94 3.48 1.75 7.60
N PHE A 95 3.91 2.93 7.93
CA PHE A 95 5.07 3.20 8.79
C PHE A 95 4.87 4.53 9.51
N THR A 96 5.33 4.60 10.76
CA THR A 96 4.98 5.74 11.65
C THR A 96 5.57 7.07 11.18
N THR A 97 6.68 7.05 10.46
CA THR A 97 7.35 8.25 9.94
C THR A 97 6.84 8.70 8.55
N CYS A 98 5.77 8.11 8.03
CA CYS A 98 5.18 8.51 6.75
C CYS A 98 4.56 9.90 6.84
N PRO A 99 5.01 10.89 6.03
CA PRO A 99 4.54 12.26 6.18
C PRO A 99 3.26 12.58 5.36
N THR A 100 2.77 11.67 4.54
CA THR A 100 1.77 11.98 3.52
C THR A 100 0.54 11.10 3.58
N ILE A 101 0.61 9.87 3.08
CA ILE A 101 -0.57 9.03 2.88
C ILE A 101 -1.04 8.32 4.16
N CYS A 102 -0.11 7.87 5.02
CA CYS A 102 -0.47 7.13 6.22
C CYS A 102 -1.32 7.94 7.21
N PRO A 103 -1.07 9.26 7.44
CA PRO A 103 -1.99 10.07 8.23
C PRO A 103 -3.42 10.07 7.68
N ILE A 104 -3.59 10.19 6.37
CA ILE A 104 -4.90 10.19 5.72
C ILE A 104 -5.59 8.83 5.89
N MET A 105 -4.85 7.75 5.69
CA MET A 105 -5.36 6.38 5.89
C MET A 105 -5.82 6.18 7.34
N ASN A 106 -5.00 6.58 8.32
CA ASN A 106 -5.34 6.44 9.73
C ASN A 106 -6.60 7.24 10.11
N TYR A 107 -6.75 8.48 9.64
CA TYR A 107 -7.99 9.24 9.88
C TYR A 107 -9.22 8.51 9.33
N ASN A 108 -9.14 7.95 8.13
CA ASN A 108 -10.23 7.17 7.56
C ASN A 108 -10.53 5.90 8.38
N LEU A 109 -9.50 5.22 8.90
CA LEU A 109 -9.68 4.05 9.76
C LEU A 109 -10.29 4.42 11.11
N ILE A 110 -9.92 5.56 11.69
CA ILE A 110 -10.56 6.09 12.91
C ILE A 110 -12.05 6.41 12.65
N GLU A 111 -12.39 6.97 11.50
CA GLU A 111 -13.78 7.19 11.14
C GLU A 111 -14.57 5.88 11.05
N ILE A 112 -13.97 4.84 10.46
CA ILE A 112 -14.56 3.49 10.41
C ILE A 112 -14.71 2.95 11.84
N GLN A 113 -13.66 3.00 12.67
CA GLN A 113 -13.72 2.59 14.06
C GLN A 113 -14.90 3.25 14.80
N ASN A 114 -15.06 4.57 14.64
CA ASN A 114 -16.10 5.34 15.31
C ASN A 114 -17.50 5.01 14.79
N SER A 115 -17.62 4.83 13.48
CA SER A 115 -18.90 4.47 12.83
C SER A 115 -19.40 3.08 13.25
N PHE A 116 -18.47 2.16 13.48
CA PHE A 116 -18.76 0.76 13.81
C PHE A 116 -18.41 0.39 15.25
N LYS A 117 -18.33 1.36 16.16
CA LYS A 117 -17.95 1.14 17.58
C LYS A 117 -18.79 0.12 18.35
N ASN A 118 -20.01 -0.14 17.88
CA ASN A 118 -20.94 -1.09 18.51
C ASN A 118 -20.85 -2.49 17.88
N PHE A 119 -20.01 -2.69 16.88
CA PHE A 119 -19.79 -3.98 16.23
C PHE A 119 -18.55 -4.63 16.80
N ASN A 120 -18.73 -5.78 17.46
CA ASN A 120 -17.62 -6.53 18.07
C ASN A 120 -16.82 -7.34 17.04
N ASP A 121 -17.40 -7.57 15.86
CA ASP A 121 -16.85 -8.44 14.82
C ASP A 121 -16.07 -7.64 13.74
N LEU A 122 -15.68 -6.40 14.05
CA LEU A 122 -14.80 -5.58 13.21
C LEU A 122 -13.42 -5.46 13.85
N GLY A 123 -12.39 -5.82 13.09
CA GLY A 123 -11.00 -5.70 13.48
C GLY A 123 -10.17 -4.89 12.51
N PHE A 124 -8.93 -4.56 12.90
CA PHE A 124 -7.95 -3.88 12.08
C PHE A 124 -6.58 -4.52 12.29
N ALA A 125 -5.92 -4.87 11.20
CA ALA A 125 -4.60 -5.47 11.18
C ALA A 125 -3.65 -4.54 10.43
N SER A 126 -2.92 -3.70 11.16
CA SER A 126 -1.99 -2.71 10.64
C SER A 126 -0.57 -3.24 10.77
N PHE A 127 0.12 -3.48 9.65
CA PHE A 127 1.49 -4.01 9.63
C PHE A 127 2.46 -2.91 9.26
N THR A 128 3.48 -2.67 10.12
CA THR A 128 4.53 -1.73 9.73
C THR A 128 5.45 -2.34 8.67
N ILE A 129 5.82 -1.53 7.68
CA ILE A 129 6.85 -1.92 6.69
C ILE A 129 8.26 -1.44 7.08
N ASN A 130 8.39 -0.77 8.23
CA ASN A 130 9.66 -0.28 8.77
C ASN A 130 9.90 -0.78 10.21
N PRO A 131 9.91 -2.10 10.47
CA PRO A 131 9.99 -2.66 11.82
C PRO A 131 11.30 -2.33 12.56
N ALA A 132 12.34 -1.91 11.84
CA ALA A 132 13.59 -1.47 12.47
C ALA A 132 13.43 -0.15 13.26
N PHE A 133 12.50 0.70 12.85
CA PHE A 133 12.16 1.96 13.54
C PHE A 133 10.90 1.81 14.39
N ASP A 134 9.88 1.16 13.86
CA ASP A 134 8.56 1.02 14.46
C ASP A 134 8.56 -0.10 15.50
N THR A 135 9.19 0.16 16.66
CA THR A 135 9.20 -0.74 17.82
C THR A 135 7.81 -0.79 18.47
N VAL A 136 7.62 -1.70 19.43
CA VAL A 136 6.37 -1.81 20.19
C VAL A 136 6.00 -0.48 20.86
N GLU A 137 6.99 0.21 21.44
CA GLU A 137 6.81 1.50 22.11
C GLU A 137 6.38 2.57 21.10
N VAL A 138 7.05 2.65 19.95
CA VAL A 138 6.72 3.61 18.89
C VAL A 138 5.32 3.36 18.34
N LEU A 139 4.94 2.10 18.15
CA LEU A 139 3.60 1.72 17.71
C LEU A 139 2.53 2.04 18.77
N LYS A 140 2.89 1.94 20.06
CA LYS A 140 1.99 2.30 21.15
C LYS A 140 1.70 3.79 21.16
N ASP A 141 2.74 4.62 21.08
CA ASP A 141 2.62 6.07 21.03
C ASP A 141 1.82 6.51 19.78
N TYR A 142 2.06 5.87 18.65
CA TYR A 142 1.34 6.13 17.41
C TYR A 142 -0.15 5.78 17.53
N ALA A 143 -0.48 4.63 18.11
CA ALA A 143 -1.87 4.23 18.36
C ALA A 143 -2.59 5.23 19.28
N ASP A 144 -1.92 5.68 20.33
CA ASP A 144 -2.46 6.66 21.28
C ASP A 144 -2.65 8.05 20.61
N GLN A 145 -1.70 8.47 19.77
CA GLN A 145 -1.78 9.73 19.01
C GLN A 145 -3.01 9.77 18.08
N TYR A 146 -3.33 8.67 17.40
CA TYR A 146 -4.49 8.63 16.50
C TYR A 146 -5.80 8.26 17.20
N GLY A 147 -5.77 7.88 18.48
CA GLY A 147 -6.98 7.54 19.23
C GLY A 147 -7.52 6.15 18.88
N VAL A 148 -6.65 5.19 18.72
CA VAL A 148 -7.00 3.78 18.51
C VAL A 148 -7.61 3.22 19.81
N THR A 149 -8.89 2.90 19.78
CA THR A 149 -9.64 2.39 20.93
C THR A 149 -10.29 1.03 20.70
N ASN A 150 -10.40 0.59 19.45
CA ASN A 150 -10.91 -0.73 19.11
C ASN A 150 -9.95 -1.82 19.62
N LYS A 151 -10.47 -2.74 20.43
CA LYS A 151 -9.68 -3.82 21.05
C LYS A 151 -9.08 -4.82 20.05
N SER A 152 -9.69 -4.92 18.88
CA SER A 152 -9.26 -5.77 17.77
C SER A 152 -8.46 -4.98 16.73
N TRP A 153 -7.99 -3.78 17.07
CA TRP A 153 -7.03 -3.04 16.24
C TRP A 153 -5.61 -3.28 16.75
N ASN A 154 -4.85 -4.00 15.95
CA ASN A 154 -3.47 -4.33 16.26
C ASN A 154 -2.53 -3.67 15.23
N LEU A 155 -1.68 -2.77 15.72
CA LEU A 155 -0.54 -2.24 14.98
C LEU A 155 0.63 -3.18 15.26
N MET A 156 1.12 -3.84 14.24
CA MET A 156 2.02 -4.98 14.39
C MET A 156 3.38 -4.72 13.80
N THR A 157 4.41 -5.20 14.50
CA THR A 157 5.81 -5.18 14.09
C THR A 157 6.41 -6.58 14.24
N GLY A 158 7.54 -6.84 13.58
CA GLY A 158 8.21 -8.13 13.65
C GLY A 158 9.30 -8.28 12.61
N ASP A 159 9.53 -9.50 12.14
CA ASP A 159 10.50 -9.77 11.09
C ASP A 159 10.08 -9.10 9.78
N LYS A 160 11.02 -8.36 9.19
CA LYS A 160 10.77 -7.55 7.99
C LYS A 160 10.39 -8.42 6.79
N ASP A 161 11.14 -9.50 6.58
CA ASP A 161 10.95 -10.35 5.40
C ASP A 161 9.60 -11.07 5.50
N ALA A 162 9.21 -11.51 6.70
CA ALA A 162 7.89 -12.11 6.94
C ALA A 162 6.74 -11.11 6.69
N ILE A 163 6.91 -9.83 7.03
CA ILE A 163 5.91 -8.79 6.73
C ILE A 163 5.79 -8.56 5.23
N TYR A 164 6.92 -8.50 4.52
CA TYR A 164 6.94 -8.31 3.06
C TYR A 164 6.38 -9.53 2.33
N ASP A 165 6.66 -10.73 2.80
CA ASP A 165 6.08 -11.96 2.25
C ASP A 165 4.57 -11.99 2.45
N LEU A 166 4.06 -11.60 3.62
CA LEU A 166 2.64 -11.47 3.87
C LEU A 166 1.99 -10.48 2.88
N ALA A 167 2.62 -9.34 2.65
CA ALA A 167 2.12 -8.33 1.73
C ALA A 167 2.10 -8.82 0.29
N ASN A 168 3.19 -9.38 -0.19
CA ASN A 168 3.35 -9.81 -1.58
C ASN A 168 2.56 -11.10 -1.88
N LEU A 169 2.80 -12.14 -1.09
CA LEU A 169 2.21 -13.46 -1.31
C LEU A 169 0.77 -13.54 -0.80
N GLY A 170 0.49 -12.86 0.32
CA GLY A 170 -0.80 -12.90 0.98
C GLY A 170 -1.83 -11.99 0.33
N LEU A 171 -1.47 -10.75 0.08
CA LEU A 171 -2.39 -9.68 -0.29
C LEU A 171 -2.13 -9.15 -1.71
N SER A 172 -1.20 -9.78 -2.45
CA SER A 172 -0.88 -9.43 -3.84
C SER A 172 -0.41 -7.99 -4.04
N LEU A 173 0.24 -7.41 -3.04
CA LEU A 173 0.95 -6.14 -3.20
C LEU A 173 2.26 -6.39 -3.96
N ILE A 174 2.50 -5.64 -5.04
CA ILE A 174 3.65 -5.89 -5.92
C ILE A 174 4.85 -5.02 -5.52
N HIS A 175 4.60 -3.84 -4.95
CA HIS A 175 5.65 -2.91 -4.49
C HIS A 175 5.26 -2.32 -3.15
N ILE A 176 6.12 -2.52 -2.18
CA ILE A 176 6.07 -1.88 -0.87
C ILE A 176 7.35 -1.08 -0.67
#